data_b9a6dd32fe1c212657c82b324281efb4
#
_entry.id   b9a6dd32fe1c212657c82b324281efb4
#
_cell.length_a   1.000
_cell.length_b   1.000
_cell.length_c   1.000
_cell.angle_alpha   90.00
_cell.angle_beta   90.00
_cell.angle_gamma   90.00
#
_symmetry.space_group_name_H-M   'P 1'
#
loop_
_entity.id
_entity.type
_entity.pdbx_description
1 polymer ?
#
loop_
_entity_poly.entity_id
_entity_poly.type
_entity_poly.pdbx_seq_one_letter_code
_entity_poly.pdbx_strand_id
1 'polypeptide(L)'
;IQGGFDYSVSLVDTYIDAYIGTWAANLNTNGFGMELDYYGGFTGAIPGIEDYLSYDIGMLYYDYPGASSQDSDGNGPDGGSGTQGLEFLEYYGSVGLSGLPADLGISYYFGYSPTGFNNNYDYTYHNISAEIPIPSTPFTLYGGVGFTDSEVSDSTSGYGFTDYKIGAGTSIFGLDWGIEYTTTTGYAASGEDKDDTLGGDHVVGYVSASF
;
A
#
# COMPACT_ATOMS: atom_id res chain seq x y z
N ILE A 1 11.24 8.90 -7.57
CA ILE A 1 10.19 9.93 -7.72
C ILE A 1 8.86 9.24 -7.85
N GLN A 2 7.83 9.79 -7.20
CA GLN A 2 6.47 9.28 -7.28
C GLN A 2 5.49 10.45 -7.24
N GLY A 3 4.28 10.24 -7.75
CA GLY A 3 3.24 11.25 -7.73
C GLY A 3 1.95 10.74 -8.37
N GLY A 4 0.86 11.42 -8.10
CA GLY A 4 -0.45 11.03 -8.59
C GLY A 4 -1.37 12.20 -8.81
N PHE A 5 -2.54 11.87 -9.30
CA PHE A 5 -3.64 12.80 -9.51
C PHE A 5 -4.94 12.14 -9.05
N ASP A 6 -5.71 12.87 -8.25
CA ASP A 6 -7.00 12.44 -7.73
C ASP A 6 -8.10 13.41 -8.12
N TYR A 7 -9.27 12.87 -8.36
CA TYR A 7 -10.50 13.64 -8.53
C TYR A 7 -11.60 13.02 -7.68
N SER A 8 -12.29 13.85 -6.92
CA SER A 8 -13.42 13.42 -6.09
C SER A 8 -14.64 14.30 -6.31
N VAL A 9 -15.80 13.73 -6.06
CA VAL A 9 -17.08 14.42 -6.09
C VAL A 9 -17.95 13.95 -4.92
N SER A 10 -18.53 14.89 -4.19
CA SER A 10 -19.47 14.56 -3.11
C SER A 10 -20.81 14.14 -3.71
N LEU A 11 -21.26 12.96 -3.33
CA LEU A 11 -22.56 12.41 -3.70
C LEU A 11 -23.60 12.65 -2.61
N VAL A 12 -23.19 12.47 -1.36
CA VAL A 12 -23.99 12.78 -0.18
C VAL A 12 -23.09 13.48 0.83
N ASP A 13 -23.30 14.75 1.03
CA ASP A 13 -22.47 15.63 1.84
C ASP A 13 -22.02 14.97 3.16
N THR A 14 -20.71 14.97 3.40
CA THR A 14 -20.02 14.35 4.54
C THR A 14 -20.00 12.81 4.53
N TYR A 15 -20.99 12.16 3.92
CA TYR A 15 -21.19 10.72 4.10
C TYR A 15 -20.71 9.86 2.95
N ILE A 16 -20.76 10.37 1.72
CA ILE A 16 -20.34 9.61 0.54
C ILE A 16 -19.69 10.53 -0.47
N ASP A 17 -18.43 10.35 -0.70
CA ASP A 17 -17.69 10.90 -1.83
C ASP A 17 -17.26 9.76 -2.76
N ALA A 18 -17.44 9.96 -4.07
CA ALA A 18 -16.84 9.07 -5.06
C ALA A 18 -15.50 9.66 -5.52
N TYR A 19 -14.52 8.85 -5.77
CA TYR A 19 -13.23 9.28 -6.28
C TYR A 19 -12.66 8.35 -7.32
N ILE A 20 -11.78 8.89 -8.14
CA ILE A 20 -10.88 8.18 -9.05
C ILE A 20 -9.51 8.83 -8.98
N GLY A 21 -8.48 8.06 -9.22
CA GLY A 21 -7.11 8.57 -9.22
C GLY A 21 -6.15 7.69 -9.98
N THR A 22 -4.95 8.19 -10.11
CA THR A 22 -3.81 7.48 -10.65
C THR A 22 -2.57 7.85 -9.86
N TRP A 23 -1.69 6.89 -9.68
CA TRP A 23 -0.40 7.06 -9.03
C TRP A 23 0.70 6.49 -9.93
N ALA A 24 1.86 7.09 -9.91
CA ALA A 24 3.04 6.59 -10.62
C ALA A 24 4.26 6.67 -9.73
N ALA A 25 5.06 5.61 -9.73
CA ALA A 25 6.32 5.53 -9.01
C ALA A 25 7.41 4.92 -9.89
N ASN A 26 8.61 5.46 -9.85
CA ASN A 26 9.73 4.77 -10.48
C ASN A 26 10.24 3.65 -9.58
N LEU A 27 10.42 2.49 -10.16
CA LEU A 27 10.99 1.32 -9.51
C LEU A 27 12.48 1.19 -9.86
N ASN A 28 13.26 0.76 -8.89
CA ASN A 28 14.68 0.48 -9.09
C ASN A 28 14.94 -1.02 -8.96
N THR A 29 14.19 -1.79 -9.72
CA THR A 29 14.33 -3.25 -9.75
C THR A 29 14.65 -3.71 -11.16
N ASN A 30 15.37 -4.82 -11.29
CA ASN A 30 15.72 -5.39 -12.59
C ASN A 30 14.44 -5.78 -13.36
N GLY A 31 14.21 -5.12 -14.50
CA GLY A 31 13.06 -5.40 -15.37
C GLY A 31 11.83 -4.50 -15.17
N PHE A 32 11.77 -3.69 -14.09
CA PHE A 32 10.67 -2.78 -13.82
C PHE A 32 11.18 -1.34 -13.81
N GLY A 33 10.69 -0.52 -14.70
CA GLY A 33 11.03 0.89 -14.75
C GLY A 33 10.07 1.77 -13.96
N MET A 34 8.79 1.39 -13.96
CA MET A 34 7.71 2.18 -13.39
C MET A 34 6.56 1.29 -12.95
N GLU A 35 5.92 1.70 -11.85
CA GLU A 35 4.59 1.26 -11.45
C GLU A 35 3.60 2.36 -11.76
N LEU A 36 2.44 2.00 -12.29
CA LEU A 36 1.36 2.91 -12.60
C LEU A 36 0.06 2.32 -12.09
N ASP A 37 -0.57 3.01 -11.16
CA ASP A 37 -1.77 2.56 -10.49
C ASP A 37 -2.97 3.36 -10.93
N TYR A 38 -4.10 2.69 -11.10
CA TYR A 38 -5.40 3.31 -11.33
C TYR A 38 -6.36 2.84 -10.25
N TYR A 39 -7.01 3.77 -9.59
CA TYR A 39 -7.92 3.43 -8.50
C TYR A 39 -9.19 4.26 -8.51
N GLY A 40 -10.18 3.74 -7.82
CA GLY A 40 -11.43 4.45 -7.60
C GLY A 40 -12.30 3.75 -6.58
N GLY A 41 -13.16 4.54 -5.95
CA GLY A 41 -13.95 4.03 -4.85
C GLY A 41 -14.91 5.04 -4.28
N PHE A 42 -15.34 4.73 -3.06
CA PHE A 42 -16.21 5.56 -2.25
C PHE A 42 -15.64 5.71 -0.85
N THR A 43 -15.56 6.93 -0.37
CA THR A 43 -15.11 7.25 0.98
C THR A 43 -16.12 8.15 1.68
N GLY A 44 -16.06 8.21 3.00
CA GLY A 44 -16.94 9.06 3.77
C GLY A 44 -16.97 8.72 5.25
N ALA A 45 -18.02 9.19 5.92
CA ALA A 45 -18.23 8.99 7.34
C ALA A 45 -19.55 8.26 7.61
N ILE A 46 -19.67 7.62 8.76
CA ILE A 46 -20.89 6.91 9.16
C ILE A 46 -21.86 7.87 9.84
N PRO A 47 -23.11 8.02 9.33
CA PRO A 47 -24.09 8.92 9.93
C PRO A 47 -24.31 8.69 11.42
N GLY A 48 -24.24 9.78 12.21
CA GLY A 48 -24.42 9.76 13.67
C GLY A 48 -23.16 9.49 14.48
N ILE A 49 -22.05 9.09 13.83
CA ILE A 49 -20.73 8.94 14.41
C ILE A 49 -19.65 9.48 13.47
N GLU A 50 -20.01 10.43 12.62
CA GLU A 50 -19.16 11.04 11.58
C GLU A 50 -17.87 11.67 12.12
N ASP A 51 -17.91 12.14 13.36
CA ASP A 51 -16.73 12.70 14.04
C ASP A 51 -15.72 11.63 14.49
N TYR A 52 -16.12 10.34 14.45
CA TYR A 52 -15.34 9.25 15.01
C TYR A 52 -14.98 8.16 14.00
N LEU A 53 -15.83 7.91 13.01
CA LEU A 53 -15.65 6.77 12.11
C LEU A 53 -15.77 7.18 10.65
N SER A 54 -14.69 6.97 9.93
CA SER A 54 -14.61 7.06 8.46
C SER A 54 -14.45 5.68 7.82
N TYR A 55 -14.78 5.61 6.55
CA TYR A 55 -14.57 4.42 5.74
C TYR A 55 -14.06 4.78 4.34
N ASP A 56 -13.43 3.80 3.70
CA ASP A 56 -13.05 3.83 2.29
C ASP A 56 -13.19 2.43 1.72
N ILE A 57 -13.79 2.30 0.53
CA ILE A 57 -13.90 1.05 -0.21
C ILE A 57 -13.63 1.32 -1.69
N GLY A 58 -12.84 0.48 -2.31
CA GLY A 58 -12.50 0.70 -3.70
C GLY A 58 -11.81 -0.47 -4.38
N MET A 59 -11.30 -0.16 -5.56
CA MET A 59 -10.51 -1.05 -6.39
C MET A 59 -9.25 -0.33 -6.82
N LEU A 60 -8.14 -1.06 -6.90
CA LEU A 60 -6.84 -0.59 -7.31
C LEU A 60 -6.28 -1.56 -8.37
N TYR A 61 -5.97 -1.03 -9.54
CA TYR A 61 -5.35 -1.77 -10.62
C TYR A 61 -3.89 -1.34 -10.74
N TYR A 62 -3.00 -2.29 -10.51
CA TYR A 62 -1.56 -2.14 -10.66
C TYR A 62 -1.15 -2.45 -12.08
N ASP A 63 -0.40 -1.56 -12.71
CA ASP A 63 0.18 -1.72 -14.04
C ASP A 63 1.69 -1.47 -13.99
N TYR A 64 2.45 -2.25 -14.75
CA TYR A 64 3.92 -2.14 -14.82
C TYR A 64 4.34 -1.89 -16.27
N PRO A 65 4.17 -0.67 -16.80
CA PRO A 65 4.46 -0.35 -18.19
C PRO A 65 5.90 -0.66 -18.58
N GLY A 66 6.05 -1.45 -19.64
CA GLY A 66 7.36 -1.84 -20.16
C GLY A 66 8.08 -2.93 -19.36
N ALA A 67 7.45 -3.46 -18.32
CA ALA A 67 7.93 -4.68 -17.71
C ALA A 67 7.79 -5.83 -18.71
N SER A 68 8.89 -6.51 -19.01
CA SER A 68 8.82 -7.71 -19.81
C SER A 68 8.78 -8.91 -18.87
N SER A 69 7.80 -9.76 -19.05
CA SER A 69 7.74 -11.05 -18.39
C SER A 69 8.84 -12.03 -18.86
N GLN A 70 9.79 -11.55 -19.66
CA GLN A 70 10.88 -12.36 -20.19
C GLN A 70 12.23 -11.77 -19.81
N ASP A 71 13.07 -12.59 -19.20
CA ASP A 71 14.49 -12.32 -19.10
C ASP A 71 15.20 -12.50 -20.45
N SER A 72 16.51 -12.22 -20.51
CA SER A 72 17.33 -12.34 -21.72
C SER A 72 17.38 -13.77 -22.29
N ASP A 73 16.93 -14.76 -21.56
CA ASP A 73 16.91 -16.17 -21.92
C ASP A 73 15.54 -16.63 -22.45
N GLY A 74 14.57 -15.70 -22.52
CA GLY A 74 13.20 -15.96 -22.98
C GLY A 74 12.29 -16.56 -21.92
N ASN A 75 12.76 -16.63 -20.67
CA ASN A 75 11.97 -17.01 -19.53
C ASN A 75 11.52 -15.74 -18.79
N GLY A 76 10.30 -15.75 -18.27
CA GLY A 76 9.87 -14.69 -17.35
C GLY A 76 10.63 -14.75 -16.03
N PRO A 77 10.49 -13.73 -15.17
CA PRO A 77 11.09 -13.72 -13.84
C PRO A 77 10.68 -14.94 -12.99
N ASP A 78 9.65 -15.64 -13.40
CA ASP A 78 9.11 -16.88 -12.81
C ASP A 78 9.53 -18.17 -13.55
N GLY A 79 10.38 -18.08 -14.60
CA GLY A 79 10.78 -19.24 -15.42
C GLY A 79 9.67 -19.77 -16.35
N GLY A 80 8.55 -19.07 -16.46
CA GLY A 80 7.41 -19.44 -17.30
C GLY A 80 7.50 -18.88 -18.72
N SER A 81 7.22 -19.72 -19.73
CA SER A 81 7.08 -19.32 -21.14
C SER A 81 5.72 -18.65 -21.40
N GLY A 82 5.43 -17.52 -20.79
CA GLY A 82 4.12 -16.88 -20.94
C GLY A 82 4.19 -15.36 -21.02
N THR A 83 3.41 -14.80 -21.91
CA THR A 83 3.09 -13.35 -21.99
C THR A 83 2.05 -12.98 -20.93
N GLN A 84 2.19 -13.43 -19.70
CA GLN A 84 1.30 -13.00 -18.62
C GLN A 84 1.76 -11.64 -18.14
N GLY A 85 0.88 -10.67 -18.15
CA GLY A 85 1.14 -9.36 -17.62
C GLY A 85 1.37 -9.42 -16.12
N LEU A 86 2.15 -8.50 -15.62
CA LEU A 86 2.42 -8.38 -14.18
C LEU A 86 1.34 -7.58 -13.48
N GLU A 87 0.41 -7.05 -14.26
CA GLU A 87 -0.74 -6.28 -13.81
C GLU A 87 -1.71 -7.15 -13.01
N PHE A 88 -2.30 -6.58 -11.99
CA PHE A 88 -3.31 -7.23 -11.18
C PHE A 88 -4.29 -6.23 -10.55
N LEU A 89 -5.43 -6.75 -10.12
CA LEU A 89 -6.49 -5.99 -9.46
C LEU A 89 -6.56 -6.34 -7.98
N GLU A 90 -6.64 -5.31 -7.13
CA GLU A 90 -6.92 -5.42 -5.71
C GLU A 90 -8.28 -4.77 -5.40
N TYR A 91 -9.07 -5.42 -4.57
CA TYR A 91 -10.24 -4.85 -3.90
C TYR A 91 -9.81 -4.47 -2.48
N TYR A 92 -10.16 -3.27 -2.05
CA TYR A 92 -9.77 -2.83 -0.72
C TYR A 92 -10.92 -2.20 0.07
N GLY A 93 -10.74 -2.19 1.37
CA GLY A 93 -11.57 -1.47 2.30
C GLY A 93 -10.77 -1.01 3.50
N SER A 94 -11.11 0.15 4.03
CA SER A 94 -10.52 0.65 5.26
C SER A 94 -11.56 1.29 6.17
N VAL A 95 -11.24 1.34 7.44
CA VAL A 95 -11.96 2.11 8.46
C VAL A 95 -10.98 2.90 9.30
N GLY A 96 -11.33 4.15 9.61
CA GLY A 96 -10.55 5.05 10.44
C GLY A 96 -11.32 5.47 11.68
N LEU A 97 -10.66 5.43 12.85
CA LEU A 97 -11.14 5.96 14.12
C LEU A 97 -10.40 7.25 14.46
N SER A 98 -11.14 8.29 14.74
CA SER A 98 -10.66 9.62 15.16
C SER A 98 -11.37 10.08 16.42
N GLY A 99 -11.08 11.29 16.90
CA GLY A 99 -11.71 11.83 18.10
C GLY A 99 -11.35 11.10 19.39
N LEU A 100 -10.31 10.30 19.39
CA LEU A 100 -9.78 9.60 20.55
C LEU A 100 -8.94 10.55 21.43
N PRO A 101 -8.70 10.22 22.72
CA PRO A 101 -7.85 11.04 23.58
C PRO A 101 -6.47 11.30 22.97
N ALA A 102 -5.96 12.50 23.15
CA ALA A 102 -4.69 13.00 22.60
C ALA A 102 -4.66 13.05 21.07
N ASP A 103 -5.82 13.18 20.44
CA ASP A 103 -5.99 13.18 18.98
C ASP A 103 -5.40 11.94 18.30
N LEU A 104 -5.39 10.81 19.02
CA LEU A 104 -4.97 9.52 18.48
C LEU A 104 -5.88 9.12 17.33
N GLY A 105 -5.30 8.87 16.17
CA GLY A 105 -5.93 8.22 15.02
C GLY A 105 -5.54 6.74 14.98
N ILE A 106 -6.50 5.88 14.64
CA ILE A 106 -6.26 4.44 14.39
C ILE A 106 -6.94 4.10 13.08
N SER A 107 -6.30 3.31 12.25
CA SER A 107 -6.91 2.80 11.02
C SER A 107 -6.65 1.32 10.83
N TYR A 108 -7.59 0.69 10.14
CA TYR A 108 -7.47 -0.68 9.66
C TYR A 108 -7.73 -0.69 8.16
N TYR A 109 -6.86 -1.36 7.43
CA TYR A 109 -6.97 -1.58 6.00
C TYR A 109 -7.01 -3.07 5.69
N PHE A 110 -7.81 -3.45 4.71
CA PHE A 110 -7.89 -4.77 4.14
C PHE A 110 -7.80 -4.67 2.62
N GLY A 111 -6.90 -5.44 2.00
CA GLY A 111 -6.77 -5.63 0.57
C GLY A 111 -6.93 -7.10 0.19
N TYR A 112 -7.54 -7.36 -0.95
CA TYR A 112 -7.69 -8.69 -1.53
C TYR A 112 -7.48 -8.65 -3.03
N SER A 113 -6.55 -9.46 -3.53
CA SER A 113 -6.40 -9.72 -4.95
C SER A 113 -6.66 -11.18 -5.27
N PRO A 114 -7.58 -11.48 -6.20
CA PRO A 114 -7.85 -12.86 -6.60
C PRO A 114 -6.77 -13.47 -7.48
N THR A 115 -5.85 -12.67 -8.01
CA THR A 115 -4.83 -13.12 -8.96
C THR A 115 -3.42 -12.74 -8.52
N GLY A 116 -3.29 -11.72 -7.65
CA GLY A 116 -2.00 -11.23 -7.18
C GLY A 116 -1.04 -10.82 -8.29
N PHE A 117 0.15 -10.51 -7.89
CA PHE A 117 1.23 -10.19 -8.80
C PHE A 117 1.55 -11.38 -9.71
N ASN A 118 1.67 -11.12 -11.01
CA ASN A 118 1.97 -12.14 -12.03
C ASN A 118 0.88 -13.22 -12.22
N ASN A 119 -0.36 -12.95 -11.79
CA ASN A 119 -1.52 -13.84 -11.91
C ASN A 119 -1.31 -15.28 -11.40
N ASN A 120 -0.46 -15.47 -10.41
CA ASN A 120 -0.06 -16.80 -9.93
C ASN A 120 -0.68 -17.21 -8.60
N TYR A 121 -1.20 -16.26 -7.82
CA TYR A 121 -1.74 -16.54 -6.49
C TYR A 121 -2.70 -15.46 -6.05
N ASP A 122 -3.67 -15.79 -5.25
CA ASP A 122 -4.44 -14.80 -4.52
C ASP A 122 -3.71 -14.38 -3.26
N TYR A 123 -3.99 -13.16 -2.79
CA TYR A 123 -3.49 -12.72 -1.50
C TYR A 123 -4.52 -11.86 -0.75
N THR A 124 -4.36 -11.85 0.54
CA THR A 124 -4.96 -10.86 1.43
C THR A 124 -3.89 -10.06 2.14
N TYR A 125 -4.17 -8.78 2.33
CA TYR A 125 -3.34 -7.88 3.11
C TYR A 125 -4.16 -7.20 4.19
N HIS A 126 -3.67 -7.20 5.41
CA HIS A 126 -4.27 -6.54 6.55
C HIS A 126 -3.27 -5.58 7.14
N ASN A 127 -3.67 -4.34 7.41
CA ASN A 127 -2.82 -3.38 8.08
C ASN A 127 -3.57 -2.68 9.21
N ILE A 128 -2.93 -2.57 10.36
CA ILE A 128 -3.38 -1.73 11.47
C ILE A 128 -2.34 -0.64 11.63
N SER A 129 -2.76 0.61 11.60
CA SER A 129 -1.90 1.76 11.82
C SER A 129 -2.47 2.73 12.83
N ALA A 130 -1.59 3.51 13.41
CA ALA A 130 -1.94 4.55 14.36
C ALA A 130 -1.05 5.77 14.17
N GLU A 131 -1.60 6.94 14.48
CA GLU A 131 -0.89 8.20 14.48
C GLU A 131 -1.26 9.02 15.70
N ILE A 132 -0.32 9.80 16.23
CA ILE A 132 -0.53 10.66 17.37
C ILE A 132 0.29 11.95 17.23
N PRO A 133 -0.37 13.13 17.25
CA PRO A 133 0.33 14.41 17.30
C PRO A 133 1.10 14.56 18.61
N ILE A 134 2.33 15.06 18.54
CA ILE A 134 3.12 15.37 19.75
C ILE A 134 2.67 16.74 20.27
N PRO A 135 2.10 16.79 21.49
CA PRO A 135 1.54 18.04 22.04
C PRO A 135 2.54 19.19 22.02
N SER A 136 2.09 20.38 21.59
CA SER A 136 2.88 21.61 21.50
C SER A 136 4.06 21.59 20.54
N THR A 137 4.08 20.63 19.62
CA THR A 137 5.06 20.56 18.53
C THR A 137 4.35 20.42 17.18
N PRO A 138 5.01 20.68 16.06
CA PRO A 138 4.44 20.41 14.74
C PRO A 138 4.60 18.95 14.28
N PHE A 139 5.06 18.05 15.14
CA PHE A 139 5.37 16.68 14.78
C PHE A 139 4.23 15.71 15.11
N THR A 140 4.03 14.75 14.24
CA THR A 140 3.17 13.58 14.43
C THR A 140 4.02 12.32 14.41
N LEU A 141 3.84 11.44 15.39
CA LEU A 141 4.37 10.09 15.36
C LEU A 141 3.35 9.18 14.70
N TYR A 142 3.81 8.22 13.92
CA TYR A 142 2.95 7.21 13.31
C TYR A 142 3.64 5.86 13.24
N GLY A 143 2.83 4.82 13.10
CA GLY A 143 3.35 3.47 12.93
C GLY A 143 2.25 2.50 12.51
N GLY A 144 2.66 1.32 12.07
CA GLY A 144 1.72 0.30 11.64
C GLY A 144 2.36 -1.07 11.57
N VAL A 145 1.49 -2.07 11.50
CA VAL A 145 1.86 -3.46 11.23
C VAL A 145 0.93 -4.01 10.16
N GLY A 146 1.54 -4.63 9.15
CA GLY A 146 0.85 -5.27 8.04
C GLY A 146 1.08 -6.78 8.04
N PHE A 147 0.10 -7.52 7.56
CA PHE A 147 0.13 -8.97 7.42
C PHE A 147 -0.33 -9.33 6.02
N THR A 148 0.54 -9.95 5.25
CA THR A 148 0.20 -10.54 3.95
C THR A 148 0.08 -12.04 4.11
N ASP A 149 -1.00 -12.61 3.56
CA ASP A 149 -1.20 -14.04 3.42
C ASP A 149 -1.55 -14.35 1.96
N SER A 150 -0.87 -15.33 1.37
CA SER A 150 -1.10 -15.74 0.00
C SER A 150 -1.05 -17.26 -0.13
N GLU A 151 -2.01 -17.81 -0.87
CA GLU A 151 -2.06 -19.23 -1.20
C GLU A 151 -1.54 -19.45 -2.62
N VAL A 152 -0.41 -20.14 -2.76
CA VAL A 152 0.08 -20.60 -4.07
C VAL A 152 -0.62 -21.91 -4.39
N SER A 153 -1.39 -21.96 -5.45
CA SER A 153 -2.34 -23.03 -5.78
C SER A 153 -1.72 -24.42 -6.01
N ASP A 154 -0.42 -24.58 -6.01
CA ASP A 154 0.26 -25.86 -6.29
C ASP A 154 1.52 -26.13 -5.45
N SER A 155 1.78 -25.39 -4.41
CA SER A 155 2.91 -25.65 -3.52
C SER A 155 2.49 -25.58 -2.04
N THR A 156 3.10 -26.46 -1.24
CA THR A 156 2.98 -26.47 0.23
C THR A 156 3.59 -25.24 0.91
N SER A 157 3.86 -24.17 0.17
CA SER A 157 4.54 -22.96 0.64
C SER A 157 3.70 -21.75 0.29
N GLY A 158 2.80 -21.33 1.18
CA GLY A 158 2.20 -20.00 1.12
C GLY A 158 3.27 -18.92 1.38
N TYR A 159 3.11 -17.75 0.77
CA TYR A 159 3.94 -16.59 1.06
C TYR A 159 3.19 -15.72 2.08
N GLY A 160 3.61 -15.79 3.33
CA GLY A 160 3.12 -14.88 4.36
C GLY A 160 4.28 -14.02 4.87
N PHE A 161 4.07 -12.72 4.96
CA PHE A 161 5.03 -11.83 5.61
C PHE A 161 4.33 -10.81 6.49
N THR A 162 5.09 -10.28 7.42
CA THR A 162 4.65 -9.19 8.29
C THR A 162 5.57 -8.01 8.07
N ASP A 163 4.99 -6.87 7.78
CA ASP A 163 5.72 -5.60 7.69
C ASP A 163 5.43 -4.72 8.90
N TYR A 164 6.40 -3.91 9.25
CA TYR A 164 6.33 -2.96 10.35
C TYR A 164 6.83 -1.60 9.88
N LYS A 165 6.17 -0.56 10.35
CA LYS A 165 6.58 0.82 10.10
C LYS A 165 6.47 1.64 11.37
N ILE A 166 7.44 2.51 11.62
CA ILE A 166 7.37 3.58 12.61
C ILE A 166 8.06 4.82 12.06
N GLY A 167 7.46 5.98 12.24
CA GLY A 167 8.00 7.21 11.72
C GLY A 167 7.53 8.45 12.45
N ALA A 168 8.08 9.58 12.01
CA ALA A 168 7.66 10.90 12.44
C ALA A 168 7.57 11.82 11.23
N GLY A 169 6.57 12.67 11.21
CA GLY A 169 6.33 13.64 10.14
C GLY A 169 5.97 15.01 10.66
N THR A 170 6.06 16.00 9.78
CA THR A 170 5.67 17.38 10.05
C THR A 170 5.34 18.10 8.75
N SER A 171 4.43 19.09 8.82
CA SER A 171 4.09 19.95 7.67
C SER A 171 4.69 21.35 7.91
N ILE A 172 5.68 21.71 7.10
CA ILE A 172 6.37 22.99 7.20
C ILE A 172 6.50 23.60 5.80
N PHE A 173 6.16 24.87 5.65
CA PHE A 173 6.23 25.63 4.39
C PHE A 173 5.38 25.05 3.25
N GLY A 174 4.26 24.40 3.58
CA GLY A 174 3.37 23.75 2.58
C GLY A 174 3.94 22.45 2.00
N LEU A 175 4.96 21.89 2.63
CA LEU A 175 5.54 20.59 2.32
C LEU A 175 5.42 19.67 3.53
N ASP A 176 5.15 18.42 3.26
CA ASP A 176 5.16 17.36 4.27
C ASP A 176 6.52 16.67 4.25
N TRP A 177 7.14 16.61 5.41
CA TRP A 177 8.44 16.01 5.64
C TRP A 177 8.29 14.83 6.58
N GLY A 178 8.99 13.76 6.30
CA GLY A 178 8.96 12.61 7.19
C GLY A 178 10.24 11.78 7.13
N ILE A 179 10.40 11.01 8.19
CA ILE A 179 11.40 9.96 8.30
C ILE A 179 10.73 8.73 8.90
N GLU A 180 10.95 7.59 8.32
CA GLU A 180 10.40 6.33 8.82
C GLU A 180 11.42 5.20 8.76
N TYR A 181 11.30 4.30 9.72
CA TYR A 181 11.93 3.00 9.71
C TYR A 181 10.90 1.95 9.32
N THR A 182 11.26 1.09 8.39
CA THR A 182 10.41 0.00 7.93
C THR A 182 11.22 -1.30 7.90
N THR A 183 10.55 -2.40 8.21
CA THR A 183 11.15 -3.74 8.15
C THR A 183 10.09 -4.77 7.79
N THR A 184 10.51 -5.87 7.17
CA THR A 184 9.66 -6.98 6.79
C THR A 184 10.23 -8.29 7.32
N THR A 185 9.38 -9.13 7.89
CA THR A 185 9.76 -10.44 8.44
C THR A 185 8.86 -11.54 7.85
N GLY A 186 9.37 -12.77 7.78
CA GLY A 186 8.57 -13.93 7.35
C GLY A 186 8.54 -14.18 5.83
N TYR A 187 9.19 -13.33 5.04
CA TYR A 187 9.31 -13.58 3.61
C TYR A 187 10.20 -14.82 3.40
N ALA A 188 9.59 -15.95 3.03
CA ALA A 188 10.30 -17.17 2.68
C ALA A 188 9.89 -17.58 1.27
N ALA A 189 10.72 -17.24 0.29
CA ALA A 189 10.74 -18.01 -0.95
C ALA A 189 11.22 -19.43 -0.60
N SER A 190 10.51 -20.44 -1.10
CA SER A 190 10.84 -21.84 -0.85
C SER A 190 12.30 -22.14 -1.25
N GLY A 191 13.15 -22.40 -0.28
CA GLY A 191 14.42 -23.12 -0.48
C GLY A 191 15.69 -22.30 -0.65
N GLU A 192 15.66 -21.00 -0.55
CA GLU A 192 16.87 -20.18 -0.55
C GLU A 192 17.03 -19.42 0.79
N ASP A 193 18.29 -19.16 1.15
CA ASP A 193 18.64 -18.31 2.27
C ASP A 193 17.83 -17.01 2.16
N LYS A 194 17.26 -16.59 3.28
CA LYS A 194 16.56 -15.30 3.42
C LYS A 194 17.46 -14.22 2.83
N ASP A 195 17.28 -13.91 1.55
CA ASP A 195 17.97 -12.81 0.93
C ASP A 195 17.33 -11.53 1.46
N ASP A 196 18.07 -10.84 2.31
CA ASP A 196 17.68 -9.58 2.93
C ASP A 196 17.45 -8.44 1.91
N THR A 197 17.50 -8.74 0.62
CA THR A 197 17.40 -7.74 -0.45
C THR A 197 15.98 -7.30 -0.77
N LEU A 198 14.96 -8.13 -0.48
CA LEU A 198 13.54 -7.79 -0.70
C LEU A 198 12.78 -7.55 0.60
N GLY A 199 13.27 -8.03 1.71
CA GLY A 199 12.75 -7.76 3.03
C GLY A 199 13.93 -7.40 3.92
N GLY A 200 13.91 -6.27 4.57
CA GLY A 200 15.03 -5.84 5.43
C GLY A 200 14.72 -4.52 6.10
N ASP A 201 15.69 -4.08 6.83
CA ASP A 201 15.61 -2.85 7.59
C ASP A 201 15.94 -1.65 6.70
N HIS A 202 15.00 -0.73 6.57
CA HIS A 202 15.20 0.49 5.80
C HIS A 202 14.86 1.73 6.62
N VAL A 203 15.63 2.79 6.40
CA VAL A 203 15.29 4.13 6.86
C VAL A 203 15.02 4.99 5.64
N VAL A 204 13.82 5.53 5.55
CA VAL A 204 13.35 6.33 4.42
C VAL A 204 13.07 7.75 4.90
N GLY A 205 13.67 8.74 4.24
CA GLY A 205 13.26 10.13 4.36
C GLY A 205 12.46 10.54 3.14
N TYR A 206 11.39 11.30 3.33
CA TYR A 206 10.57 11.78 2.23
C TYR A 206 10.18 13.24 2.38
N VAL A 207 9.86 13.85 1.25
CA VAL A 207 9.18 15.14 1.17
C VAL A 207 8.08 15.05 0.12
N SER A 208 6.91 15.58 0.44
CA SER A 208 5.76 15.60 -0.47
C SER A 208 5.06 16.94 -0.47
N ALA A 209 4.30 17.19 -1.53
CA ALA A 209 3.45 18.36 -1.70
C ALA A 209 2.14 17.95 -2.37
N SER A 210 1.04 18.58 -1.98
CA SER A 210 -0.27 18.46 -2.62
C SER A 210 -0.71 19.83 -3.12
N PHE A 211 -1.33 19.90 -4.32
CA PHE A 211 -1.73 21.12 -4.99
C PHE A 211 -3.20 21.09 -5.39
#